data_b2ee6e901741629f85b298aec2b9da5c
#
_entry.id   b2ee6e901741629f85b298aec2b9da5c
#
_cell.length_a   1.000
_cell.length_b   1.000
_cell.length_c   1.000
_cell.angle_alpha   90.00
_cell.angle_beta   90.00
_cell.angle_gamma   90.00
#
_symmetry.space_group_name_H-M   'P 1'
#
loop_
_entity.id
_entity.type
_entity.pdbx_description
1 polymer ?
#
loop_
_entity_poly.entity_id
_entity_poly.type
_entity_poly.pdbx_seq_one_letter_code
_entity_poly.pdbx_strand_id
1 'polypeptide(L)' 'MQGRKASVLLETPLSATLFTGYTKQYLPVLVSAPGHKTGDIVKVTLGAWDGKRCRAEIV' A
#
# COMPACT_ATOMS: atom_id res chain seq x y z
N MET A 1 -12.70 -1.79 -1.11
CA MET A 1 -13.57 -0.63 -1.39
C MET A 1 -12.75 0.50 -1.92
N GLN A 2 -13.15 1.05 -3.04
CA GLN A 2 -12.43 2.15 -3.67
C GLN A 2 -12.63 3.45 -2.90
N GLY A 3 -11.59 4.28 -2.92
CA GLY A 3 -11.67 5.59 -2.31
C GLY A 3 -11.52 5.62 -0.80
N ARG A 4 -11.36 4.50 -0.15
CA ARG A 4 -11.15 4.47 1.29
C ARG A 4 -9.70 4.72 1.63
N LYS A 5 -9.49 5.45 2.69
CA LYS A 5 -8.15 5.71 3.20
C LYS A 5 -7.79 4.68 4.27
N ALA A 6 -6.54 4.28 4.27
CA ALA A 6 -6.05 3.31 5.23
C ALA A 6 -4.58 3.59 5.52
N SER A 7 -4.12 3.08 6.66
CA SER A 7 -2.69 3.11 6.99
C SER A 7 -2.09 1.76 6.59
N VAL A 8 -0.95 1.80 5.95
CA VAL A 8 -0.27 0.61 5.45
C VAL A 8 1.16 0.61 5.96
N LEU A 9 1.57 -0.53 6.50
CA LEU A 9 2.96 -0.75 6.85
C LEU A 9 3.66 -1.32 5.62
N LEU A 10 4.67 -0.60 5.13
CA LEU A 10 5.44 -1.04 3.97
C LEU A 10 6.38 -2.15 4.39
N GLU A 11 6.28 -3.31 3.76
CA GLU A 11 7.06 -4.48 4.16
C GLU A 11 8.10 -4.89 3.13
N THR A 12 7.70 -5.05 1.87
CA THR A 12 8.61 -5.56 0.86
C THR A 12 8.68 -4.60 -0.31
N PRO A 13 9.86 -4.07 -0.63
CA PRO A 13 10.01 -3.23 -1.82
C PRO A 13 10.02 -4.12 -3.08
N LEU A 14 9.21 -3.75 -4.05
CA LEU A 14 9.20 -4.43 -5.35
C LEU A 14 10.08 -3.68 -6.36
N SER A 15 10.19 -2.38 -6.20
CA SER A 15 11.04 -1.55 -7.04
C SER A 15 11.37 -0.28 -6.26
N ALA A 16 12.03 0.67 -6.92
CA ALA A 16 12.40 1.92 -6.26
C ALA A 16 11.19 2.71 -5.74
N THR A 17 10.01 2.48 -6.33
CA THR A 17 8.81 3.23 -5.96
C THR A 17 7.65 2.36 -5.50
N LEU A 18 7.73 1.04 -5.66
CA LEU A 18 6.62 0.15 -5.35
C LEU A 18 6.93 -0.70 -4.13
N PHE A 19 5.97 -0.77 -3.24
CA PHE A 19 6.06 -1.57 -2.03
C PHE A 19 4.81 -2.42 -1.88
N THR A 20 4.98 -3.59 -1.27
CA THR A 20 3.85 -4.35 -0.78
C THR A 20 3.77 -4.18 0.71
N GLY A 21 2.55 -4.21 1.23
CA GLY A 21 2.34 -4.09 2.66
C GLY A 21 0.95 -4.58 3.04
N TYR A 22 0.60 -4.34 4.29
CA TYR A 22 -0.69 -4.76 4.82
C TYR A 22 -1.34 -3.63 5.59
N THR A 23 -2.67 -3.57 5.49
CA THR A 23 -3.45 -2.69 6.35
C THR A 23 -3.56 -3.29 7.75
N LYS A 24 -4.21 -2.57 8.65
CA LYS A 24 -4.45 -3.09 9.99
C LYS A 24 -5.24 -4.39 9.99
N GLN A 25 -6.03 -4.61 8.95
CA GLN A 25 -6.85 -5.81 8.82
C GLN A 25 -6.14 -6.89 8.01
N TYR A 26 -4.84 -6.73 7.79
CA TYR A 26 -4.04 -7.66 7.00
C TYR A 26 -4.50 -7.79 5.55
N LEU A 27 -5.12 -6.75 5.03
CA LEU A 27 -5.45 -6.70 3.62
C LEU A 27 -4.18 -6.41 2.83
N PRO A 28 -3.78 -7.30 1.91
CA PRO A 28 -2.56 -7.06 1.12
C PRO A 28 -2.78 -5.91 0.15
N VAL A 29 -1.79 -5.02 0.07
CA VAL A 29 -1.87 -3.85 -0.80
C VAL A 29 -0.57 -3.66 -1.55
N LEU A 30 -0.68 -3.06 -2.73
CA LEU A 30 0.45 -2.63 -3.54
C LEU A 30 0.44 -1.11 -3.54
N VAL A 31 1.51 -0.51 -3.04
CA VAL A 31 1.56 0.93 -2.83
C VAL A 31 2.66 1.54 -3.68
N SER A 32 2.32 2.62 -4.38
CA SER A 32 3.32 3.47 -5.02
C SER A 32 3.79 4.50 -4.00
N ALA A 33 5.00 4.33 -3.52
CA ALA A 33 5.53 5.13 -2.40
C ALA A 33 6.96 5.58 -2.67
N PRO A 34 7.16 6.47 -3.66
CA PRO A 34 8.50 6.95 -3.95
C PRO A 34 9.08 7.71 -2.76
N GLY A 35 10.35 7.46 -2.46
CA GLY A 35 11.02 8.14 -1.35
C GLY A 35 10.77 7.52 0.02
N HIS A 36 9.94 6.50 0.10
CA HIS A 36 9.72 5.77 1.35
C HIS A 36 10.59 4.53 1.41
N LYS A 37 10.59 3.89 2.55
CA LYS A 37 11.40 2.68 2.77
C LYS A 37 10.63 1.68 3.59
N THR A 38 11.15 0.45 3.61
CA THR A 38 10.57 -0.63 4.39
C THR A 38 10.48 -0.23 5.86
N GLY A 39 9.32 -0.51 6.45
CA GLY A 39 9.07 -0.14 7.84
C GLY A 39 8.30 1.15 8.01
N ASP A 40 8.17 1.93 6.93
CA ASP A 40 7.38 3.16 7.00
C ASP A 40 5.89 2.83 7.06
N ILE A 41 5.17 3.61 7.83
CA ILE A 41 3.71 3.56 7.84
C ILE A 41 3.22 4.77 7.07
N VAL A 42 2.41 4.51 6.04
CA VAL A 42 1.92 5.58 5.17
C VAL A 42 0.41 5.54 5.10
N LYS A 43 -0.19 6.70 4.92
CA LYS A 43 -1.61 6.77 4.62
C LYS A 43 -1.81 6.73 3.13
N VAL A 44 -2.74 5.88 2.71
CA VAL A 44 -3.01 5.66 1.30
C VAL A 44 -4.50 5.72 1.03
N THR A 45 -4.83 5.95 -0.23
CA THR A 45 -6.19 5.80 -0.71
C THR A 45 -6.27 4.46 -1.41
N LEU A 46 -7.16 3.59 -0.95
CA LEU A 46 -7.33 2.27 -1.53
C LEU A 46 -8.00 2.39 -2.89
N GLY A 47 -7.46 1.68 -3.86
CA GLY A 47 -8.00 1.63 -5.21
C GLY A 47 -8.61 0.28 -5.53
N ALA A 48 -8.46 -0.15 -6.77
CA ALA A 48 -9.08 -1.37 -7.25
C ALA A 48 -8.37 -2.60 -6.69
N TRP A 49 -9.15 -3.64 -6.44
CA TRP A 49 -8.64 -4.97 -6.12
C TRP A 49 -8.26 -5.66 -7.43
N ASP A 50 -7.05 -6.20 -7.52
CA ASP A 50 -6.58 -6.81 -8.76
C ASP A 50 -6.61 -8.34 -8.75
N GLY A 51 -7.27 -8.92 -7.77
CA GLY A 51 -7.39 -10.37 -7.63
C GLY A 51 -6.43 -10.95 -6.60
N LYS A 52 -5.36 -10.24 -6.27
CA LYS A 52 -4.37 -10.70 -5.30
C LYS A 52 -4.13 -9.68 -4.20
N ARG A 53 -4.18 -8.41 -4.56
CA ARG A 53 -3.94 -7.34 -3.60
C ARG A 53 -4.64 -6.09 -4.06
N CYS A 54 -4.87 -5.20 -3.13
CA CYS A 54 -5.50 -3.93 -3.42
C CYS A 54 -4.44 -2.93 -3.85
N ARG A 55 -4.69 -2.20 -4.91
CA ARG A 55 -3.79 -1.11 -5.29
C ARG A 55 -4.09 0.10 -4.43
N ALA A 56 -3.05 0.80 -4.04
CA ALA A 56 -3.20 1.97 -3.20
C ALA A 56 -2.20 3.04 -3.60
N GLU A 57 -2.57 4.29 -3.35
CA GLU A 57 -1.73 5.43 -3.65
C GLU A 57 -1.58 6.27 -2.39
N ILE A 58 -0.42 6.88 -2.24
CA ILE A 58 -0.17 7.79 -1.13
C ILE A 58 -1.15 8.96 -1.20
N VAL A 59 -1.75 9.25 -0.07
CA VAL A 59 -2.68 10.37 0.04
C VAL A 59 -1.96 11.70 -0.11
#